data_bf2aba8753cb2057e434beb3e6ec32ad
#
_entry.id   bf2aba8753cb2057e434beb3e6ec32ad
#
_cell.length_a   1.000
_cell.length_b   1.000
_cell.length_c   1.000
_cell.angle_alpha   90.00
_cell.angle_beta   90.00
_cell.angle_gamma   90.00
#
_symmetry.space_group_name_H-M   'P 1'
#
loop_
_entity.id
_entity.type
_entity.pdbx_description
1 polymer ?
#
loop_
_entity_poly.entity_id
_entity_poly.type
_entity_poly.pdbx_seq_one_letter_code
_entity_poly.pdbx_strand_id
1 'polypeptide(L)'
;IKDHHEPIISRELFDEANRILDAKSLSQEGKAKHSNRYPFSGKIKCGCCGSSYVARYKTRKDGSRYKAWRCNEAAKHGSPHIDKAGNQVGCTGLSIRNEDATHLMYLVTKSLKYNRDKIINNLTNVIQSIIAMDTTGTDVLKLQEQIKKIEGKRANLIDLYMSNLINKDEFTATRASCDAEIEELQSIIESVDKQREMIEQQQQLLKEIEDAIKEIVSGVEYEDEFYKHILDKMVVQDKDNIDVYLNLLPMKWSYTVAKASKKAVASEWNISEASLPISVRQPLTSS
;
A
#
# COMPACT_ATOMS: atom_id res chain seq x y z
N ILE A 1 -27.85 1.99 32.85
CA ILE A 1 -28.73 1.97 34.01
C ILE A 1 -28.25 0.79 34.85
N LYS A 2 -27.72 1.07 36.06
CA LYS A 2 -27.36 0.01 37.04
C LYS A 2 -28.65 -0.50 37.69
N ASP A 3 -28.74 -1.82 37.90
CA ASP A 3 -29.79 -2.48 38.64
C ASP A 3 -31.18 -2.40 38.05
N HIS A 4 -31.31 -2.54 36.73
CA HIS A 4 -32.60 -2.51 36.00
C HIS A 4 -33.42 -3.81 36.15
N HIS A 5 -32.80 -4.91 36.55
CA HIS A 5 -33.45 -6.21 36.81
C HIS A 5 -32.61 -7.04 37.76
N GLU A 6 -33.26 -8.03 38.39
CA GLU A 6 -32.57 -8.93 39.31
C GLU A 6 -31.47 -9.72 38.56
N PRO A 7 -30.23 -9.72 39.08
CA PRO A 7 -29.13 -10.40 38.41
C PRO A 7 -29.34 -11.92 38.39
N ILE A 8 -29.11 -12.56 37.23
CA ILE A 8 -29.22 -14.01 37.04
C ILE A 8 -28.13 -14.75 37.81
N ILE A 9 -26.97 -14.12 38.03
CA ILE A 9 -25.82 -14.63 38.81
C ILE A 9 -25.32 -13.55 39.75
N SER A 10 -24.69 -13.96 40.86
CA SER A 10 -24.08 -12.97 41.78
C SER A 10 -22.92 -12.23 41.10
N ARG A 11 -22.64 -11.03 41.61
CA ARG A 11 -21.57 -10.17 41.07
C ARG A 11 -20.19 -10.82 41.26
N GLU A 12 -20.00 -11.51 42.40
CA GLU A 12 -18.75 -12.22 42.70
C GLU A 12 -18.51 -13.35 41.67
N LEU A 13 -19.56 -14.09 41.31
CA LEU A 13 -19.46 -15.17 40.32
C LEU A 13 -19.19 -14.63 38.91
N PHE A 14 -19.79 -13.47 38.56
CA PHE A 14 -19.54 -12.78 37.30
C PHE A 14 -18.09 -12.26 37.21
N ASP A 15 -17.59 -11.63 38.29
CA ASP A 15 -16.23 -11.10 38.35
C ASP A 15 -15.20 -12.22 38.33
N GLU A 16 -15.45 -13.35 39.01
CA GLU A 16 -14.62 -14.54 38.98
C GLU A 16 -14.59 -15.17 37.58
N ALA A 17 -15.71 -15.28 36.89
CA ALA A 17 -15.80 -15.77 35.53
C ALA A 17 -15.00 -14.87 34.55
N ASN A 18 -15.10 -13.56 34.69
CA ASN A 18 -14.33 -12.62 33.89
C ASN A 18 -12.82 -12.72 34.19
N ARG A 19 -12.42 -12.86 35.46
CA ARG A 19 -11.03 -13.07 35.84
C ARG A 19 -10.45 -14.35 35.23
N ILE A 20 -11.21 -15.44 35.20
CA ILE A 20 -10.82 -16.70 34.55
C ILE A 20 -10.71 -16.53 33.03
N LEU A 21 -11.62 -15.80 32.40
CA LEU A 21 -11.58 -15.48 30.98
C LEU A 21 -10.36 -14.62 30.60
N ASP A 22 -10.07 -13.61 31.40
CA ASP A 22 -8.91 -12.73 31.21
C ASP A 22 -7.60 -13.48 31.41
N ALA A 23 -7.52 -14.36 32.43
CA ALA A 23 -6.36 -15.22 32.67
C ALA A 23 -6.13 -16.24 31.53
N LYS A 24 -7.19 -16.69 30.85
CA LYS A 24 -7.14 -17.56 29.66
C LYS A 24 -6.97 -16.77 28.36
N SER A 25 -7.06 -15.43 28.39
CA SER A 25 -6.85 -14.63 27.20
C SER A 25 -5.39 -14.76 26.74
N LEU A 26 -5.22 -15.05 25.46
CA LEU A 26 -3.89 -15.09 24.86
C LEU A 26 -3.20 -13.72 25.03
N SER A 27 -1.91 -13.74 25.36
CA SER A 27 -1.06 -12.56 25.32
C SER A 27 -1.15 -11.87 23.96
N GLN A 28 -0.74 -10.60 23.86
CA GLN A 28 -0.67 -9.85 22.58
C GLN A 28 0.10 -10.64 21.52
N GLU A 29 1.22 -11.28 21.91
CA GLU A 29 2.02 -12.14 21.03
C GLU A 29 1.28 -13.43 20.67
N GLY A 30 0.54 -14.04 21.58
CA GLY A 30 -0.28 -15.21 21.32
C GLY A 30 -1.43 -14.90 20.36
N LYS A 31 -2.06 -13.72 20.49
CA LYS A 31 -3.09 -13.22 19.55
C LYS A 31 -2.50 -12.97 18.17
N ALA A 32 -1.32 -12.35 18.08
CA ALA A 32 -0.62 -12.11 16.83
C ALA A 32 -0.21 -13.43 16.14
N LYS A 33 0.34 -14.38 16.88
CA LYS A 33 0.67 -15.72 16.39
C LYS A 33 -0.56 -16.48 15.88
N HIS A 34 -1.69 -16.37 16.57
CA HIS A 34 -2.93 -17.05 16.18
C HIS A 34 -3.59 -16.38 14.97
N SER A 35 -3.54 -15.04 14.86
CA SER A 35 -4.08 -14.30 13.72
C SER A 35 -3.26 -14.49 12.43
N ASN A 36 -1.96 -14.82 12.55
CA ASN A 36 -1.02 -15.01 11.43
C ASN A 36 -0.77 -16.50 11.08
N ARG A 37 -1.67 -17.39 11.49
CA ARG A 37 -1.51 -18.85 11.39
C ARG A 37 -1.47 -19.37 9.95
N TYR A 38 -2.06 -18.68 9.01
CA TYR A 38 -2.19 -19.13 7.61
C TYR A 38 -1.63 -18.08 6.66
N PRO A 39 -1.17 -18.46 5.46
CA PRO A 39 -0.54 -17.56 4.51
C PRO A 39 -1.44 -16.38 4.11
N PHE A 40 -2.75 -16.60 4.08
CA PHE A 40 -3.74 -15.57 3.70
C PHE A 40 -4.38 -14.85 4.90
N SER A 41 -3.93 -15.12 6.14
CA SER A 41 -4.46 -14.46 7.34
C SER A 41 -4.27 -12.95 7.28
N GLY A 42 -5.37 -12.19 7.38
CA GLY A 42 -5.36 -10.72 7.30
C GLY A 42 -5.14 -10.14 5.90
N LYS A 43 -4.75 -10.96 4.91
CA LYS A 43 -4.38 -10.51 3.57
C LYS A 43 -5.53 -10.53 2.56
N ILE A 44 -6.57 -11.34 2.77
CA ILE A 44 -7.76 -11.29 1.90
C ILE A 44 -8.70 -10.22 2.41
N LYS A 45 -9.09 -9.28 1.53
CA LYS A 45 -9.98 -8.15 1.79
C LYS A 45 -11.25 -8.25 0.98
N CYS A 46 -12.32 -7.73 1.53
CA CYS A 46 -13.61 -7.64 0.85
C CYS A 46 -13.65 -6.38 -0.01
N GLY A 47 -13.92 -6.51 -1.30
CA GLY A 47 -14.09 -5.37 -2.21
C GLY A 47 -15.36 -4.56 -1.91
N CYS A 48 -16.36 -5.18 -1.24
CA CYS A 48 -17.60 -4.51 -0.88
C CYS A 48 -17.47 -3.63 0.38
N CYS A 49 -16.87 -4.16 1.48
CA CYS A 49 -16.83 -3.46 2.77
C CYS A 49 -15.41 -3.25 3.34
N GLY A 50 -14.36 -3.62 2.61
CA GLY A 50 -12.96 -3.48 3.06
C GLY A 50 -12.50 -4.42 4.17
N SER A 51 -13.42 -5.12 4.86
CA SER A 51 -13.10 -5.99 5.98
C SER A 51 -12.21 -7.16 5.58
N SER A 52 -11.33 -7.58 6.49
CA SER A 52 -10.53 -8.78 6.29
C SER A 52 -11.39 -10.05 6.30
N TYR A 53 -10.91 -11.06 5.59
CA TYR A 53 -11.53 -12.38 5.61
C TYR A 53 -11.00 -13.21 6.79
N VAL A 54 -11.87 -14.06 7.32
CA VAL A 54 -11.56 -15.02 8.38
C VAL A 54 -11.67 -16.45 7.86
N ALA A 55 -10.75 -17.31 8.32
CA ALA A 55 -10.79 -18.73 7.96
C ALA A 55 -11.98 -19.43 8.62
N ARG A 56 -12.67 -20.26 7.87
CA ARG A 56 -13.76 -21.12 8.34
C ARG A 56 -13.64 -22.49 7.66
N TYR A 57 -13.96 -23.53 8.39
CA TYR A 57 -14.08 -24.87 7.83
C TYR A 57 -15.54 -25.10 7.41
N LYS A 58 -15.73 -25.62 6.22
CA LYS A 58 -17.05 -26.03 5.68
C LYS A 58 -17.03 -27.51 5.38
N THR A 59 -18.17 -28.18 5.53
CA THR A 59 -18.34 -29.60 5.21
C THR A 59 -19.01 -29.73 3.84
N ARG A 60 -18.48 -30.58 2.97
CA ARG A 60 -19.09 -30.95 1.70
C ARG A 60 -20.19 -31.98 1.93
N LYS A 61 -20.99 -32.25 0.89
CA LYS A 61 -22.07 -33.26 0.95
C LYS A 61 -21.58 -34.68 1.24
N ASP A 62 -20.34 -34.96 0.84
CA ASP A 62 -19.64 -36.24 1.09
C ASP A 62 -19.05 -36.37 2.51
N GLY A 63 -19.27 -35.39 3.38
CA GLY A 63 -18.73 -35.35 4.73
C GLY A 63 -17.31 -34.79 4.84
N SER A 64 -16.58 -34.58 3.74
CA SER A 64 -15.24 -34.01 3.75
C SER A 64 -15.26 -32.54 4.16
N ARG A 65 -14.19 -32.11 4.85
CA ARG A 65 -14.05 -30.71 5.30
C ARG A 65 -13.05 -29.97 4.44
N TYR A 66 -13.36 -28.72 4.11
CA TYR A 66 -12.45 -27.83 3.41
C TYR A 66 -12.38 -26.46 4.08
N LYS A 67 -11.22 -25.81 3.98
CA LYS A 67 -11.01 -24.45 4.47
C LYS A 67 -11.54 -23.45 3.46
N ALA A 68 -12.27 -22.46 3.94
CA ALA A 68 -12.74 -21.33 3.15
C ALA A 68 -12.49 -20.03 3.92
N TRP A 69 -12.34 -18.96 3.19
CA TRP A 69 -12.20 -17.61 3.70
C TRP A 69 -13.51 -16.86 3.48
N ARG A 70 -14.00 -16.18 4.51
CA ARG A 70 -15.27 -15.42 4.47
C ARG A 70 -15.03 -14.04 5.03
N CYS A 71 -15.67 -13.02 4.43
CA CYS A 71 -15.67 -11.66 4.93
C CYS A 71 -16.07 -11.65 6.43
N ASN A 72 -15.28 -11.00 7.27
CA ASN A 72 -15.50 -10.96 8.72
C ASN A 72 -16.79 -10.22 9.06
N GLU A 73 -17.11 -9.13 8.34
CA GLU A 73 -18.36 -8.40 8.50
C GLU A 73 -19.57 -9.29 8.22
N ALA A 74 -19.58 -9.99 7.08
CA ALA A 74 -20.62 -10.96 6.76
C ALA A 74 -20.64 -12.18 7.70
N ALA A 75 -19.51 -12.53 8.30
CA ALA A 75 -19.46 -13.64 9.26
C ALA A 75 -20.02 -13.29 10.62
N LYS A 76 -19.94 -12.02 11.04
CA LYS A 76 -20.44 -11.50 12.33
C LYS A 76 -21.89 -11.05 12.24
N HIS A 77 -22.23 -10.31 11.20
CA HIS A 77 -23.49 -9.59 11.10
C HIS A 77 -24.39 -10.11 9.98
N GLY A 78 -23.94 -11.06 9.15
CA GLY A 78 -24.75 -11.61 8.05
C GLY A 78 -24.84 -10.69 6.85
N SER A 79 -26.01 -10.72 6.17
CA SER A 79 -26.31 -9.85 5.04
C SER A 79 -26.48 -8.39 5.48
N PRO A 80 -26.31 -7.40 4.57
CA PRO A 80 -26.48 -6.00 4.90
C PRO A 80 -27.85 -5.70 5.51
N HIS A 81 -27.86 -5.04 6.67
CA HIS A 81 -29.09 -4.60 7.36
C HIS A 81 -28.75 -3.45 8.31
N ILE A 82 -29.79 -2.79 8.81
CA ILE A 82 -29.67 -1.78 9.86
C ILE A 82 -29.85 -2.49 11.21
N ASP A 83 -28.90 -2.31 12.12
CA ASP A 83 -28.97 -2.87 13.47
C ASP A 83 -29.95 -2.09 14.37
N LYS A 84 -30.15 -2.58 15.60
CA LYS A 84 -31.04 -1.93 16.58
C LYS A 84 -30.58 -0.53 17.01
N ALA A 85 -29.31 -0.18 16.78
CA ALA A 85 -28.75 1.12 17.08
C ALA A 85 -28.79 2.08 15.89
N GLY A 86 -29.35 1.66 14.74
CA GLY A 86 -29.46 2.47 13.53
C GLY A 86 -28.20 2.42 12.63
N ASN A 87 -27.23 1.59 12.93
CA ASN A 87 -26.01 1.47 12.12
C ASN A 87 -26.21 0.48 10.97
N GLN A 88 -25.63 0.79 9.81
CA GLN A 88 -25.58 -0.15 8.71
C GLN A 88 -24.48 -1.20 8.99
N VAL A 89 -24.86 -2.45 9.13
CA VAL A 89 -23.99 -3.59 9.43
C VAL A 89 -24.22 -4.73 8.46
N GLY A 90 -23.28 -5.68 8.43
CA GLY A 90 -23.34 -6.82 7.52
C GLY A 90 -22.75 -6.54 6.15
N CYS A 91 -22.58 -7.61 5.38
CA CYS A 91 -22.00 -7.54 4.04
C CYS A 91 -22.48 -8.72 3.20
N THR A 92 -22.69 -8.50 1.90
CA THR A 92 -22.91 -9.56 0.91
C THR A 92 -21.68 -10.44 0.68
N GLY A 93 -20.57 -10.15 1.37
CA GLY A 93 -19.23 -10.72 1.21
C GLY A 93 -19.22 -12.22 0.96
N LEU A 94 -18.63 -12.57 -0.15
CA LEU A 94 -18.51 -13.92 -0.66
C LEU A 94 -17.47 -14.71 0.14
N SER A 95 -17.47 -16.01 -0.03
CA SER A 95 -16.39 -16.86 0.48
C SER A 95 -15.56 -17.37 -0.68
N ILE A 96 -14.23 -17.37 -0.50
CA ILE A 96 -13.28 -18.02 -1.40
C ILE A 96 -12.73 -19.29 -0.74
N ARG A 97 -12.55 -20.39 -1.47
CA ARG A 97 -11.89 -21.58 -0.95
C ARG A 97 -10.39 -21.32 -0.80
N ASN A 98 -9.77 -21.96 0.17
CA ASN A 98 -8.32 -21.86 0.35
C ASN A 98 -7.55 -22.40 -0.88
N GLU A 99 -8.06 -23.46 -1.45
CA GLU A 99 -7.52 -24.05 -2.70
C GLU A 99 -7.52 -23.04 -3.85
N ASP A 100 -8.62 -22.30 -4.03
CA ASP A 100 -8.73 -21.25 -5.06
C ASP A 100 -7.73 -20.11 -4.81
N ALA A 101 -7.59 -19.66 -3.55
CA ALA A 101 -6.63 -18.62 -3.19
C ALA A 101 -5.17 -19.07 -3.44
N THR A 102 -4.83 -20.30 -3.10
CA THR A 102 -3.51 -20.88 -3.39
C THR A 102 -3.28 -21.00 -4.90
N HIS A 103 -4.29 -21.44 -5.65
CA HIS A 103 -4.19 -21.55 -7.12
C HIS A 103 -4.00 -20.19 -7.78
N LEU A 104 -4.67 -19.13 -7.30
CA LEU A 104 -4.46 -17.77 -7.77
C LEU A 104 -3.01 -17.31 -7.54
N MET A 105 -2.43 -17.59 -6.37
CA MET A 105 -1.02 -17.28 -6.11
C MET A 105 -0.08 -18.04 -7.06
N TYR A 106 -0.38 -19.32 -7.33
CA TYR A 106 0.37 -20.09 -8.34
C TYR A 106 0.30 -19.45 -9.72
N LEU A 107 -0.88 -18.99 -10.16
CA LEU A 107 -1.02 -18.31 -11.44
C LEU A 107 -0.26 -16.99 -11.51
N VAL A 108 -0.27 -16.20 -10.42
CA VAL A 108 0.51 -14.95 -10.32
C VAL A 108 2.00 -15.23 -10.45
N THR A 109 2.53 -16.17 -9.68
CA THR A 109 3.96 -16.52 -9.72
C THR A 109 4.37 -17.10 -11.08
N LYS A 110 3.50 -17.91 -11.68
CA LYS A 110 3.70 -18.40 -13.05
C LYS A 110 3.71 -17.24 -14.06
N SER A 111 2.78 -16.30 -13.96
CA SER A 111 2.74 -15.12 -14.82
C SER A 111 4.00 -14.27 -14.70
N LEU A 112 4.49 -14.05 -13.48
CA LEU A 112 5.76 -13.36 -13.22
C LEU A 112 6.93 -14.07 -13.90
N LYS A 113 7.01 -15.40 -13.78
CA LYS A 113 8.08 -16.18 -14.38
C LYS A 113 8.12 -16.04 -15.91
N TYR A 114 6.96 -16.12 -16.56
CA TYR A 114 6.88 -16.06 -18.04
C TYR A 114 6.98 -14.62 -18.59
N ASN A 115 6.57 -13.61 -17.82
CA ASN A 115 6.53 -12.22 -18.28
C ASN A 115 7.57 -11.33 -17.59
N ARG A 116 8.58 -11.91 -16.92
CA ARG A 116 9.57 -11.20 -16.11
C ARG A 116 10.18 -10.02 -16.85
N ASP A 117 10.76 -10.26 -18.01
CA ASP A 117 11.49 -9.24 -18.75
C ASP A 117 10.57 -8.13 -19.26
N LYS A 118 9.34 -8.49 -19.69
CA LYS A 118 8.31 -7.52 -20.08
C LYS A 118 7.89 -6.63 -18.90
N ILE A 119 7.74 -7.21 -17.71
CA ILE A 119 7.36 -6.47 -16.49
C ILE A 119 8.48 -5.51 -16.09
N ILE A 120 9.73 -6.00 -16.04
CA ILE A 120 10.90 -5.19 -15.70
C ILE A 120 11.05 -4.05 -16.71
N ASN A 121 11.00 -4.33 -18.00
CA ASN A 121 11.13 -3.31 -19.05
C ASN A 121 10.02 -2.25 -18.96
N ASN A 122 8.78 -2.66 -18.71
CA ASN A 122 7.68 -1.71 -18.54
C ASN A 122 7.88 -0.79 -17.32
N LEU A 123 8.33 -1.34 -16.19
CA LEU A 123 8.62 -0.56 -14.98
C LEU A 123 9.80 0.39 -15.22
N THR A 124 10.86 -0.09 -15.83
CA THR A 124 12.03 0.73 -16.22
C THR A 124 11.62 1.88 -17.11
N ASN A 125 10.80 1.63 -18.14
CA ASN A 125 10.33 2.68 -19.06
C ASN A 125 9.47 3.72 -18.33
N VAL A 126 8.60 3.32 -17.40
CA VAL A 126 7.79 4.25 -16.60
C VAL A 126 8.71 5.13 -15.75
N ILE A 127 9.66 4.55 -15.04
CA ILE A 127 10.61 5.31 -14.19
C ILE A 127 11.48 6.23 -15.04
N GLN A 128 12.01 5.75 -16.17
CA GLN A 128 12.78 6.58 -17.09
C GLN A 128 11.96 7.74 -17.67
N SER A 129 10.69 7.53 -17.96
CA SER A 129 9.82 8.62 -18.43
C SER A 129 9.59 9.69 -17.35
N ILE A 130 9.48 9.28 -16.09
CA ILE A 130 9.38 10.22 -14.95
C ILE A 130 10.69 11.02 -14.81
N ILE A 131 11.84 10.33 -14.88
CA ILE A 131 13.16 10.97 -14.81
C ILE A 131 13.36 11.95 -15.99
N ALA A 132 12.96 11.57 -17.21
CA ALA A 132 13.12 12.41 -18.40
C ALA A 132 12.25 13.65 -18.40
N MET A 133 11.10 13.64 -17.73
CA MET A 133 10.24 14.82 -17.57
C MET A 133 10.88 15.90 -16.68
N ASP A 134 11.89 15.55 -15.90
CA ASP A 134 12.41 16.37 -14.80
C ASP A 134 13.86 16.85 -15.02
N THR A 135 14.45 16.57 -16.17
CA THR A 135 15.77 17.11 -16.55
C THR A 135 15.61 18.56 -17.04
N THR A 136 15.15 19.44 -16.19
CA THR A 136 15.54 20.84 -16.29
C THR A 136 17.03 20.87 -15.96
N GLY A 137 17.87 21.10 -16.97
CA GLY A 137 19.34 21.16 -16.84
C GLY A 137 19.80 22.33 -15.98
N THR A 138 19.18 22.50 -14.84
CA THR A 138 19.47 23.55 -13.85
C THR A 138 20.80 23.21 -13.20
N ASP A 139 21.82 23.95 -13.59
CA ASP A 139 23.16 23.80 -13.07
C ASP A 139 23.24 24.45 -11.69
N VAL A 140 23.09 23.64 -10.64
CA VAL A 140 23.13 24.08 -9.25
C VAL A 140 24.42 24.82 -8.93
N LEU A 141 25.54 24.43 -9.54
CA LEU A 141 26.83 25.11 -9.33
C LEU A 141 26.78 26.56 -9.81
N LYS A 142 26.14 26.83 -10.97
CA LYS A 142 25.95 28.20 -11.45
C LYS A 142 25.05 29.03 -10.55
N LEU A 143 24.01 28.44 -10.00
CA LEU A 143 23.12 29.12 -9.04
C LEU A 143 23.89 29.45 -7.75
N GLN A 144 24.70 28.56 -7.24
CA GLN A 144 25.56 28.79 -6.07
C GLN A 144 26.59 29.89 -6.34
N GLU A 145 27.19 29.94 -7.54
CA GLU A 145 28.07 31.03 -7.92
C GLU A 145 27.37 32.38 -8.01
N GLN A 146 26.12 32.38 -8.48
CA GLN A 146 25.28 33.61 -8.50
C GLN A 146 24.98 34.10 -7.08
N ILE A 147 24.58 33.21 -6.18
CA ILE A 147 24.37 33.55 -4.75
C ILE A 147 25.64 34.18 -4.18
N LYS A 148 26.81 33.57 -4.36
CA LYS A 148 28.08 34.07 -3.87
C LYS A 148 28.40 35.47 -4.40
N LYS A 149 28.07 35.75 -5.66
CA LYS A 149 28.25 37.10 -6.25
C LYS A 149 27.29 38.13 -5.60
N ILE A 150 26.06 37.76 -5.31
CA ILE A 150 25.07 38.63 -4.68
C ILE A 150 25.45 38.88 -3.21
N GLU A 151 25.93 37.85 -2.51
CA GLU A 151 26.46 38.00 -1.15
C GLU A 151 27.65 38.96 -1.10
N GLY A 152 28.55 38.89 -2.09
CA GLY A 152 29.64 39.85 -2.25
C GLY A 152 29.16 41.27 -2.46
N LYS A 153 28.13 41.48 -3.31
CA LYS A 153 27.48 42.79 -3.48
C LYS A 153 26.89 43.29 -2.17
N ARG A 154 26.17 42.41 -1.44
CA ARG A 154 25.55 42.74 -0.14
C ARG A 154 26.60 43.14 0.92
N ALA A 155 27.76 42.49 0.95
CA ALA A 155 28.87 42.85 1.82
C ALA A 155 29.39 44.26 1.49
N ASN A 156 29.61 44.56 0.19
CA ASN A 156 30.10 45.86 -0.26
C ASN A 156 29.10 47.00 0.08
N LEU A 157 27.79 46.77 0.15
CA LEU A 157 26.80 47.75 0.54
C LEU A 157 27.04 48.30 1.95
N ILE A 158 27.56 47.48 2.86
CA ILE A 158 27.88 47.87 4.23
C ILE A 158 28.99 48.92 4.21
N ASP A 159 30.06 48.69 3.39
CA ASP A 159 31.20 49.61 3.29
C ASP A 159 30.75 50.93 2.64
N LEU A 160 29.88 50.90 1.65
CA LEU A 160 29.35 52.13 1.02
C LEU A 160 28.49 52.94 1.97
N TYR A 161 27.67 52.28 2.81
CA TYR A 161 26.88 52.96 3.83
C TYR A 161 27.73 53.55 4.94
N MET A 162 28.74 52.81 5.43
CA MET A 162 29.68 53.27 6.44
C MET A 162 30.52 54.47 5.95
N SER A 163 30.79 54.54 4.65
CA SER A 163 31.51 55.63 3.98
C SER A 163 30.60 56.83 3.63
N ASN A 164 29.34 56.82 4.01
CA ASN A 164 28.33 57.85 3.70
C ASN A 164 28.14 58.06 2.16
N LEU A 165 28.43 57.05 1.33
CA LEU A 165 28.28 57.12 -0.14
C LEU A 165 26.85 56.80 -0.58
N ILE A 166 26.05 56.13 0.27
CA ILE A 166 24.61 55.86 0.05
C ILE A 166 23.83 56.21 1.31
N ASN A 167 22.57 56.61 1.11
CA ASN A 167 21.68 56.90 2.23
C ASN A 167 21.02 55.64 2.83
N LYS A 168 20.31 55.79 3.96
CA LYS A 168 19.67 54.66 4.66
C LYS A 168 18.60 53.96 3.82
N ASP A 169 17.83 54.73 3.04
CA ASP A 169 16.70 54.17 2.24
C ASP A 169 17.27 53.37 1.04
N GLU A 170 18.30 53.87 0.39
CA GLU A 170 19.02 53.17 -0.67
C GLU A 170 19.68 51.88 -0.17
N PHE A 171 20.31 51.96 1.01
CA PHE A 171 20.91 50.76 1.65
C PHE A 171 19.87 49.71 1.96
N THR A 172 18.75 50.09 2.59
CA THR A 172 17.70 49.10 2.96
C THR A 172 17.01 48.52 1.77
N ALA A 173 16.70 49.32 0.74
CA ALA A 173 16.05 48.85 -0.48
C ALA A 173 16.95 47.86 -1.27
N THR A 174 18.24 48.23 -1.46
CA THR A 174 19.18 47.39 -2.20
C THR A 174 19.50 46.10 -1.44
N ARG A 175 19.62 46.15 -0.11
CA ARG A 175 19.80 44.99 0.72
C ARG A 175 18.60 44.03 0.61
N ALA A 176 17.38 44.54 0.73
CA ALA A 176 16.16 43.75 0.60
C ALA A 176 16.06 43.07 -0.79
N SER A 177 16.47 43.78 -1.84
CA SER A 177 16.54 43.20 -3.20
C SER A 177 17.54 42.06 -3.29
N CYS A 178 18.74 42.20 -2.71
CA CYS A 178 19.73 41.12 -2.69
C CYS A 178 19.24 39.92 -1.87
N ASP A 179 18.62 40.18 -0.72
CA ASP A 179 18.10 39.10 0.14
C ASP A 179 16.98 38.32 -0.57
N ALA A 180 16.05 39.00 -1.27
CA ALA A 180 15.00 38.37 -2.06
C ALA A 180 15.56 37.51 -3.23
N GLU A 181 16.58 38.03 -3.94
CA GLU A 181 17.22 37.30 -5.05
C GLU A 181 17.94 36.03 -4.54
N ILE A 182 18.60 36.13 -3.38
CA ILE A 182 19.24 34.97 -2.74
C ILE A 182 18.18 33.93 -2.35
N GLU A 183 17.07 34.34 -1.73
CA GLU A 183 16.00 33.46 -1.30
C GLU A 183 15.36 32.73 -2.50
N GLU A 184 15.12 33.43 -3.61
CA GLU A 184 14.62 32.83 -4.84
C GLU A 184 15.58 31.75 -5.39
N LEU A 185 16.87 32.06 -5.50
CA LEU A 185 17.88 31.12 -5.98
C LEU A 185 18.03 29.90 -5.04
N GLN A 186 17.96 30.12 -3.71
CA GLN A 186 17.98 29.03 -2.75
C GLN A 186 16.75 28.12 -2.87
N SER A 187 15.57 28.70 -3.09
CA SER A 187 14.34 27.93 -3.32
C SER A 187 14.43 27.05 -4.57
N ILE A 188 15.05 27.55 -5.65
CA ILE A 188 15.29 26.77 -6.87
C ILE A 188 16.26 25.59 -6.56
N ILE A 189 17.36 25.84 -5.85
CA ILE A 189 18.31 24.80 -5.48
C ILE A 189 17.61 23.71 -4.63
N GLU A 190 16.84 24.12 -3.64
CA GLU A 190 16.10 23.17 -2.77
C GLU A 190 15.12 22.32 -3.57
N SER A 191 14.44 22.89 -4.56
CA SER A 191 13.54 22.15 -5.43
C SER A 191 14.27 21.11 -6.26
N VAL A 192 15.44 21.46 -6.81
CA VAL A 192 16.29 20.54 -7.61
C VAL A 192 16.83 19.41 -6.75
N ASP A 193 17.26 19.71 -5.52
CA ASP A 193 17.78 18.69 -4.61
C ASP A 193 16.67 17.70 -4.19
N LYS A 194 15.47 18.19 -3.87
CA LYS A 194 14.31 17.32 -3.62
C LYS A 194 13.98 16.41 -4.81
N GLN A 195 14.08 16.94 -6.03
CA GLN A 195 13.87 16.14 -7.23
C GLN A 195 14.92 15.04 -7.38
N ARG A 196 16.20 15.36 -7.14
CA ARG A 196 17.29 14.37 -7.17
C ARG A 196 17.09 13.25 -6.16
N GLU A 197 16.73 13.61 -4.91
CA GLU A 197 16.40 12.62 -3.89
C GLU A 197 15.24 11.71 -4.31
N MET A 198 14.19 12.25 -4.93
CA MET A 198 13.08 11.44 -5.45
C MET A 198 13.52 10.49 -6.56
N ILE A 199 14.41 10.93 -7.47
CA ILE A 199 14.93 10.09 -8.55
C ILE A 199 15.78 8.95 -7.97
N GLU A 200 16.65 9.23 -7.01
CA GLU A 200 17.47 8.21 -6.34
C GLU A 200 16.60 7.18 -5.61
N GLN A 201 15.56 7.63 -4.90
CA GLN A 201 14.60 6.74 -4.23
C GLN A 201 13.88 5.83 -5.24
N GLN A 202 13.48 6.37 -6.40
CA GLN A 202 12.82 5.58 -7.44
C GLN A 202 13.75 4.57 -8.10
N GLN A 203 15.02 4.93 -8.32
CA GLN A 203 16.03 3.99 -8.83
C GLN A 203 16.31 2.86 -7.84
N GLN A 204 16.41 3.20 -6.55
CA GLN A 204 16.56 2.21 -5.50
C GLN A 204 15.36 1.26 -5.43
N LEU A 205 14.13 1.80 -5.51
CA LEU A 205 12.90 1.01 -5.54
C LEU A 205 12.88 0.06 -6.75
N LEU A 206 13.30 0.51 -7.94
CA LEU A 206 13.39 -0.34 -9.12
C LEU A 206 14.31 -1.54 -8.89
N LYS A 207 15.48 -1.30 -8.29
CA LYS A 207 16.42 -2.37 -7.95
C LYS A 207 15.82 -3.37 -6.95
N GLU A 208 15.14 -2.90 -5.93
CA GLU A 208 14.44 -3.74 -4.95
C GLU A 208 13.35 -4.59 -5.62
N ILE A 209 12.60 -4.01 -6.57
CA ILE A 209 11.60 -4.72 -7.37
C ILE A 209 12.24 -5.80 -8.23
N GLU A 210 13.35 -5.50 -8.92
CA GLU A 210 14.08 -6.48 -9.73
C GLU A 210 14.58 -7.66 -8.89
N ASP A 211 15.12 -7.37 -7.71
CA ASP A 211 15.63 -8.40 -6.81
C ASP A 211 14.48 -9.24 -6.22
N ALA A 212 13.36 -8.62 -5.85
CA ALA A 212 12.15 -9.32 -5.42
C ALA A 212 11.59 -10.25 -6.53
N ILE A 213 11.55 -9.78 -7.78
CA ILE A 213 11.12 -10.62 -8.91
C ILE A 213 12.09 -11.80 -9.11
N LYS A 214 13.41 -11.58 -9.00
CA LYS A 214 14.40 -12.66 -9.10
C LYS A 214 14.18 -13.69 -8.01
N GLU A 215 13.96 -13.27 -6.77
CA GLU A 215 13.68 -14.15 -5.63
C GLU A 215 12.41 -14.97 -5.87
N ILE A 216 11.30 -14.33 -6.30
CA ILE A 216 10.04 -15.00 -6.61
C ILE A 216 10.21 -16.02 -7.74
N VAL A 217 10.99 -15.70 -8.77
CA VAL A 217 11.19 -16.57 -9.94
C VAL A 217 12.15 -17.73 -9.63
N SER A 218 13.12 -17.54 -8.75
CA SER A 218 14.10 -18.57 -8.33
C SER A 218 13.57 -19.50 -7.24
N GLY A 219 12.51 -19.12 -6.54
CA GLY A 219 11.90 -19.91 -5.47
C GLY A 219 11.38 -21.26 -5.98
N VAL A 220 11.86 -22.35 -5.37
CA VAL A 220 11.70 -23.73 -5.81
C VAL A 220 10.46 -24.27 -5.17
N GLU A 221 9.46 -24.27 -5.10
CA GLU A 221 8.21 -24.81 -4.52
C GLU A 221 7.51 -23.84 -3.58
N TYR A 222 6.33 -23.52 -4.02
CA TYR A 222 5.42 -22.55 -3.43
C TYR A 222 4.85 -23.04 -2.10
N GLU A 223 5.64 -22.91 -1.03
CA GLU A 223 5.21 -23.16 0.33
C GLU A 223 4.34 -22.02 0.87
N ASP A 224 3.50 -22.33 1.83
CA ASP A 224 2.61 -21.37 2.51
C ASP A 224 3.36 -20.13 3.05
N GLU A 225 4.59 -20.30 3.54
CA GLU A 225 5.45 -19.21 4.04
C GLU A 225 5.91 -18.29 2.89
N PHE A 226 6.21 -18.84 1.72
CA PHE A 226 6.56 -18.05 0.54
C PHE A 226 5.40 -17.15 0.11
N TYR A 227 4.19 -17.68 0.00
CA TYR A 227 3.01 -16.87 -0.34
C TYR A 227 2.73 -15.80 0.70
N LYS A 228 2.92 -16.10 1.97
CA LYS A 228 2.78 -15.14 3.05
C LYS A 228 3.77 -13.98 2.93
N HIS A 229 4.98 -14.25 2.47
CA HIS A 229 6.02 -13.25 2.29
C HIS A 229 5.76 -12.33 1.10
N ILE A 230 5.42 -12.88 -0.05
CA ILE A 230 5.27 -12.11 -1.30
C ILE A 230 3.91 -11.43 -1.47
N LEU A 231 2.84 -11.96 -0.86
CA LEU A 231 1.50 -11.40 -0.98
C LEU A 231 1.34 -10.15 -0.12
N ASP A 232 0.97 -9.02 -0.73
CA ASP A 232 0.44 -7.86 0.00
C ASP A 232 -1.02 -8.10 0.39
N LYS A 233 -1.90 -8.19 -0.59
CA LYS A 233 -3.33 -8.46 -0.38
C LYS A 233 -3.98 -9.11 -1.58
N MET A 234 -5.10 -9.81 -1.32
CA MET A 234 -6.10 -10.20 -2.31
C MET A 234 -7.39 -9.42 -2.04
N VAL A 235 -8.01 -8.84 -3.05
CA VAL A 235 -9.28 -8.14 -2.94
C VAL A 235 -10.33 -8.93 -3.71
N VAL A 236 -11.29 -9.50 -2.99
CA VAL A 236 -12.44 -10.20 -3.60
C VAL A 236 -13.47 -9.15 -3.97
N GLN A 237 -13.49 -8.75 -5.24
CA GLN A 237 -14.38 -7.71 -5.76
C GLN A 237 -15.82 -8.19 -5.80
N ASP A 238 -16.02 -9.36 -6.39
CA ASP A 238 -17.32 -10.03 -6.46
C ASP A 238 -17.13 -11.57 -6.54
N LYS A 239 -18.14 -12.29 -6.97
CA LYS A 239 -18.14 -13.75 -7.08
C LYS A 239 -17.13 -14.28 -8.11
N ASP A 240 -16.90 -13.52 -9.15
CA ASP A 240 -16.17 -13.94 -10.32
C ASP A 240 -14.84 -13.20 -10.49
N ASN A 241 -14.58 -12.12 -9.69
CA ASN A 241 -13.43 -11.25 -9.87
C ASN A 241 -12.62 -11.10 -8.57
N ILE A 242 -11.32 -11.33 -8.66
CA ILE A 242 -10.37 -11.17 -7.56
C ILE A 242 -9.13 -10.45 -8.07
N ASP A 243 -8.72 -9.41 -7.34
CA ASP A 243 -7.46 -8.71 -7.58
C ASP A 243 -6.40 -9.19 -6.58
N VAL A 244 -5.20 -9.48 -7.07
CA VAL A 244 -4.04 -9.88 -6.27
C VAL A 244 -2.97 -8.82 -6.38
N TYR A 245 -2.42 -8.42 -5.23
CA TYR A 245 -1.33 -7.46 -5.10
C TYR A 245 -0.15 -8.13 -4.41
N LEU A 246 1.04 -7.94 -4.94
CA LEU A 246 2.27 -8.43 -4.33
C LEU A 246 3.05 -7.30 -3.67
N ASN A 247 3.83 -7.63 -2.65
CA ASN A 247 4.75 -6.70 -2.01
C ASN A 247 5.75 -6.15 -3.03
N LEU A 248 6.09 -4.87 -2.92
CA LEU A 248 7.04 -4.15 -3.76
C LEU A 248 6.67 -4.03 -5.25
N LEU A 249 5.61 -4.66 -5.72
CA LEU A 249 5.21 -4.56 -7.12
C LEU A 249 4.04 -3.58 -7.28
N PRO A 250 4.23 -2.46 -8.02
CA PRO A 250 3.21 -1.42 -8.20
C PRO A 250 2.16 -1.82 -9.25
N MET A 251 1.79 -3.08 -9.29
CA MET A 251 0.81 -3.61 -10.24
C MET A 251 -0.14 -4.59 -9.56
N LYS A 252 -1.29 -4.81 -10.20
CA LYS A 252 -2.25 -5.81 -9.74
C LYS A 252 -2.47 -6.86 -10.83
N TRP A 253 -2.77 -8.08 -10.40
CA TRP A 253 -3.26 -9.16 -11.24
C TRP A 253 -4.75 -9.32 -11.00
N SER A 254 -5.55 -9.09 -12.03
CA SER A 254 -6.99 -9.28 -11.97
C SER A 254 -7.34 -10.63 -12.55
N TYR A 255 -8.09 -11.43 -11.80
CA TYR A 255 -8.54 -12.76 -12.21
C TYR A 255 -10.05 -12.79 -12.31
N THR A 256 -10.53 -13.40 -13.39
CA THR A 256 -11.94 -13.64 -13.60
C THR A 256 -12.19 -15.14 -13.69
N VAL A 257 -13.21 -15.63 -12.99
CA VAL A 257 -13.63 -17.03 -13.11
C VAL A 257 -14.23 -17.28 -14.49
N ALA A 258 -13.61 -18.14 -15.27
CA ALA A 258 -14.24 -18.63 -16.49
C ALA A 258 -15.46 -19.47 -16.12
N LYS A 259 -16.64 -19.07 -16.57
CA LYS A 259 -17.86 -19.86 -16.42
C LYS A 259 -17.78 -21.08 -17.32
N ALA A 260 -17.09 -22.11 -16.85
CA ALA A 260 -17.21 -23.42 -17.46
C ALA A 260 -18.66 -23.91 -17.32
N SER A 261 -19.20 -24.53 -18.38
CA SER A 261 -20.55 -25.06 -18.41
C SER A 261 -20.89 -25.81 -17.12
N LYS A 262 -22.17 -25.85 -16.71
CA LYS A 262 -22.71 -26.36 -15.44
C LYS A 262 -22.21 -27.74 -14.94
N LYS A 263 -21.28 -28.39 -15.64
CA LYS A 263 -20.70 -29.71 -15.32
C LYS A 263 -19.21 -29.70 -14.97
N ALA A 264 -18.50 -28.57 -15.04
CA ALA A 264 -17.07 -28.53 -14.71
C ALA A 264 -16.87 -28.36 -13.21
N VAL A 265 -16.13 -29.28 -12.61
CA VAL A 265 -15.84 -29.36 -11.16
C VAL A 265 -14.73 -28.40 -10.74
N ALA A 266 -14.00 -27.78 -11.66
CA ALA A 266 -12.94 -26.83 -11.38
C ALA A 266 -13.27 -25.45 -11.97
N SER A 267 -13.12 -24.41 -11.14
CA SER A 267 -13.15 -23.03 -11.59
C SER A 267 -11.85 -22.76 -12.34
N GLU A 268 -11.90 -22.55 -13.63
CA GLU A 268 -10.76 -22.06 -14.41
C GLU A 268 -10.69 -20.53 -14.22
N TRP A 269 -9.56 -20.06 -13.76
CA TRP A 269 -9.29 -18.64 -13.60
C TRP A 269 -8.44 -18.16 -14.78
N ASN A 270 -8.92 -17.16 -15.50
CA ASN A 270 -8.17 -16.51 -16.57
C ASN A 270 -7.58 -15.19 -16.06
N ILE A 271 -6.34 -14.92 -16.42
CA ILE A 271 -5.67 -13.65 -16.13
C ILE A 271 -6.17 -12.62 -17.14
N SER A 272 -6.83 -11.56 -16.67
CA SER A 272 -6.87 -10.30 -17.39
C SER A 272 -5.57 -9.56 -17.12
N GLU A 273 -5.00 -8.90 -18.13
CA GLU A 273 -3.66 -8.28 -18.09
C GLU A 273 -3.33 -7.56 -16.78
N ALA A 274 -2.08 -7.71 -16.30
CA ALA A 274 -1.56 -6.97 -15.18
C ALA A 274 -1.63 -5.47 -15.46
N SER A 275 -2.44 -4.74 -14.71
CA SER A 275 -2.62 -3.30 -14.88
C SER A 275 -1.92 -2.54 -13.76
N LEU A 276 -1.15 -1.49 -14.13
CA LEU A 276 -0.56 -0.56 -13.16
C LEU A 276 -1.67 0.18 -12.40
N PRO A 277 -1.50 0.42 -11.09
CA PRO A 277 -2.42 1.26 -10.32
C PRO A 277 -2.57 2.65 -10.97
N ILE A 278 -3.77 3.22 -10.90
CA ILE A 278 -4.10 4.53 -11.49
C ILE A 278 -3.19 5.66 -10.94
N SER A 279 -2.70 5.52 -9.71
CA SER A 279 -1.77 6.48 -9.07
C SER A 279 -0.41 6.64 -9.77
N VAL A 280 -0.03 5.69 -10.63
CA VAL A 280 1.20 5.77 -11.45
C VAL A 280 0.91 6.36 -12.84
N ARG A 281 -0.37 6.57 -13.21
CA ARG A 281 -0.80 6.99 -14.55
C ARG A 281 -0.95 8.49 -14.74
N GLN A 282 -0.89 9.30 -13.69
CA GLN A 282 -1.01 10.75 -13.82
C GLN A 282 0.26 11.45 -13.34
N PRO A 283 1.01 12.14 -14.23
CA PRO A 283 1.81 13.25 -13.80
C PRO A 283 0.85 14.30 -13.23
N LEU A 284 1.13 14.79 -12.03
CA LEU A 284 0.44 15.94 -11.47
C LEU A 284 0.63 17.11 -12.42
N THR A 285 -0.33 17.35 -13.29
CA THR A 285 -0.46 18.63 -13.98
C THR A 285 -0.95 19.61 -12.92
N SER A 286 0.00 20.36 -12.36
CA SER A 286 -0.28 21.57 -11.60
C SER A 286 -0.98 22.59 -12.51
N SER A 287 -2.20 22.94 -12.15
CA SER A 287 -2.85 24.16 -12.59
C SER A 287 -2.30 25.33 -11.82
#